data_fdbe68a3bc8e56f92fe95297a5dd5c9a
#
_entry.id   fdbe68a3bc8e56f92fe95297a5dd5c9a
#
_cell.length_a   1.000
_cell.length_b   1.000
_cell.length_c   1.000
_cell.angle_alpha   90.00
_cell.angle_beta   90.00
_cell.angle_gamma   90.00
#
_symmetry.space_group_name_H-M   'P 1'
#
loop_
_entity.id
_entity.type
_entity.pdbx_description
1 polymer ?
#
loop_
_entity_poly.entity_id
_entity_poly.type
_entity_poly.pdbx_seq_one_letter_code
_entity_poly.pdbx_strand_id
1 'polypeptide(L)'
;MRAEFLEPLSISEYRLAKEIGVLPACINEIVHGNRSIAADTALRLARYFDTSPRFWMNLQRHYDLEVKIEAIGSALAGVAPLVRT
;
A
#
# COMPACT_ATOMS: atom_id res chain seq x y z
N MET A 1 -1.96 -2.29 1.25
CA MET A 1 -2.26 -2.95 2.54
C MET A 1 -3.13 -4.16 2.29
N ARG A 2 -2.84 -5.24 2.93
CA ARG A 2 -3.60 -6.48 2.77
C ARG A 2 -4.53 -6.72 3.95
N ALA A 3 -5.63 -7.43 3.71
CA ALA A 3 -6.55 -7.81 4.77
C ALA A 3 -5.85 -8.60 5.88
N GLU A 4 -4.85 -9.39 5.53
CA GLU A 4 -4.04 -10.17 6.46
C GLU A 4 -3.43 -9.31 7.57
N PHE A 5 -3.16 -8.06 7.30
CA PHE A 5 -2.60 -7.15 8.28
C PHE A 5 -3.62 -6.81 9.36
N LEU A 6 -4.89 -6.71 8.98
CA LEU A 6 -5.96 -6.35 9.91
C LEU A 6 -6.49 -7.55 10.70
N GLU A 7 -6.50 -8.72 10.09
CA GLU A 7 -7.04 -9.92 10.74
C GLU A 7 -6.36 -10.26 12.07
N PRO A 8 -5.01 -10.27 12.15
CA PRO A 8 -4.35 -10.57 13.41
C PRO A 8 -4.65 -9.58 14.51
N LEU A 9 -5.03 -8.35 14.15
CA LEU A 9 -5.37 -7.30 15.10
C LEU A 9 -6.86 -7.28 15.46
N SER A 10 -7.65 -8.15 14.81
CA SER A 10 -9.11 -8.23 15.01
C SER A 10 -9.80 -6.88 14.75
N ILE A 11 -9.31 -6.13 13.78
CA ILE A 11 -9.86 -4.83 13.40
C ILE A 11 -10.50 -4.96 12.03
N SER A 12 -11.77 -4.56 11.93
CA SER A 12 -12.46 -4.54 10.64
C SER A 12 -12.03 -3.31 9.82
N GLU A 13 -12.22 -3.40 8.50
CA GLU A 13 -11.94 -2.26 7.62
C GLU A 13 -12.80 -1.06 7.97
N TYR A 14 -14.05 -1.29 8.31
CA TYR A 14 -14.97 -0.22 8.70
C TYR A 14 -14.49 0.46 9.97
N ARG A 15 -14.10 -0.31 10.98
CA ARG A 15 -13.60 0.22 12.24
C ARG A 15 -12.33 1.04 12.03
N LEU A 16 -11.41 0.51 11.24
CA LEU A 16 -10.16 1.21 10.94
C LEU A 16 -10.44 2.56 10.29
N ALA A 17 -11.31 2.58 9.27
CA ALA A 17 -11.66 3.80 8.56
C ALA A 17 -12.24 4.84 9.53
N LYS A 18 -13.14 4.41 10.39
CA LYS A 18 -13.77 5.28 11.38
C LYS A 18 -12.74 5.86 12.36
N GLU A 19 -11.85 5.00 12.84
CA GLU A 19 -10.85 5.41 13.84
C GLU A 19 -9.83 6.40 13.28
N ILE A 20 -9.45 6.26 12.03
CA ILE A 20 -8.47 7.16 11.43
C ILE A 20 -9.10 8.31 10.66
N GLY A 21 -10.44 8.36 10.60
CA GLY A 21 -11.15 9.48 10.00
C GLY A 21 -11.19 9.52 8.49
N VAL A 22 -11.20 8.36 7.83
CA VAL A 22 -11.36 8.26 6.38
C VAL A 22 -12.64 7.50 6.05
N LEU A 23 -13.04 7.53 4.78
CA LEU A 23 -14.22 6.79 4.34
C LEU A 23 -13.93 5.28 4.32
N PRO A 24 -14.91 4.45 4.72
CA PRO A 24 -14.74 2.99 4.64
C PRO A 24 -14.39 2.50 3.24
N ALA A 25 -14.93 3.12 2.20
CA ALA A 25 -14.61 2.79 0.83
C ALA A 25 -13.13 2.98 0.52
N CYS A 26 -12.50 3.99 1.12
CA CYS A 26 -11.08 4.26 0.94
C CYS A 26 -10.24 3.09 1.45
N ILE A 27 -10.53 2.60 2.66
CA ILE A 27 -9.82 1.46 3.23
C ILE A 27 -10.08 0.19 2.42
N ASN A 28 -11.32 -0.03 2.01
CA ASN A 28 -11.69 -1.18 1.20
C ASN A 28 -10.89 -1.21 -0.10
N GLU A 29 -10.78 -0.07 -0.79
CA GLU A 29 -10.03 0.03 -2.03
C GLU A 29 -8.53 -0.22 -1.82
N ILE A 30 -7.96 0.27 -0.73
CA ILE A 30 -6.55 0.05 -0.40
C ILE A 30 -6.30 -1.43 -0.12
N VAL A 31 -7.15 -2.06 0.67
CA VAL A 31 -7.01 -3.48 1.03
C VAL A 31 -7.09 -4.37 -0.20
N HIS A 32 -7.94 -4.02 -1.16
CA HIS A 32 -8.11 -4.79 -2.39
C HIS A 32 -7.14 -4.41 -3.50
N GLY A 33 -6.22 -3.49 -3.24
CA GLY A 33 -5.19 -3.11 -4.19
C GLY A 33 -5.67 -2.16 -5.29
N ASN A 34 -6.86 -1.58 -5.16
CA ASN A 34 -7.41 -0.67 -6.15
C ASN A 34 -7.01 0.79 -5.92
N ARG A 35 -6.37 1.06 -4.80
CA ARG A 35 -5.94 2.40 -4.43
C ARG A 35 -4.64 2.32 -3.63
N SER A 36 -3.70 3.19 -3.95
CA SER A 36 -2.45 3.29 -3.20
C SER A 36 -2.66 4.08 -1.91
N ILE A 37 -1.80 3.84 -0.93
CA ILE A 37 -1.80 4.60 0.31
C ILE A 37 -1.19 5.97 0.02
N ALA A 38 -2.00 7.02 0.19
CA ALA A 38 -1.52 8.39 0.06
C ALA A 38 -0.79 8.81 1.35
N ALA A 39 0.00 9.88 1.26
CA ALA A 39 0.75 10.39 2.41
C ALA A 39 -0.16 10.71 3.59
N ASP A 40 -1.32 11.30 3.33
CA ASP A 40 -2.30 11.61 4.37
C ASP A 40 -2.75 10.35 5.10
N THR A 41 -3.09 9.31 4.36
CA THR A 41 -3.51 8.03 4.94
C THR A 41 -2.37 7.37 5.70
N ALA A 42 -1.14 7.44 5.16
CA ALA A 42 0.03 6.89 5.84
C ALA A 42 0.26 7.56 7.19
N LEU A 43 0.10 8.88 7.26
CA LEU A 43 0.24 9.62 8.51
C LEU A 43 -0.82 9.18 9.54
N ARG A 44 -2.05 8.99 9.09
CA ARG A 44 -3.15 8.56 9.96
C ARG A 44 -2.93 7.13 10.46
N LEU A 45 -2.52 6.22 9.58
CA LEU A 45 -2.23 4.84 9.94
C LEU A 45 -1.07 4.77 10.93
N ALA A 46 -0.02 5.55 10.68
CA ALA A 46 1.15 5.57 11.55
C ALA A 46 0.78 6.00 12.97
N ARG A 47 -0.06 7.00 13.08
CA ARG A 47 -0.49 7.48 14.37
C ARG A 47 -1.36 6.47 15.11
N TYR A 48 -2.27 5.85 14.38
CA TYR A 48 -3.19 4.87 14.99
C TYR A 48 -2.47 3.62 15.47
N PHE A 49 -1.53 3.10 14.66
CA PHE A 49 -0.80 1.88 14.99
C PHE A 49 0.52 2.14 15.70
N ASP A 50 0.85 3.40 15.99
CA ASP A 50 2.11 3.79 16.62
C ASP A 50 3.32 3.29 15.82
N THR A 51 3.29 3.56 14.54
CA THR A 51 4.35 3.19 13.60
C THR A 51 4.85 4.45 12.89
N SER A 52 5.85 4.27 12.02
CA SER A 52 6.38 5.37 11.21
C SER A 52 5.56 5.55 9.94
N PRO A 53 5.28 6.78 9.48
CA PRO A 53 4.64 6.99 8.18
C PRO A 53 5.44 6.36 7.03
N ARG A 54 6.75 6.34 7.14
CA ARG A 54 7.63 5.72 6.13
C ARG A 54 7.38 4.23 6.01
N PHE A 55 7.06 3.57 7.11
CA PHE A 55 6.73 2.15 7.09
C PHE A 55 5.57 1.89 6.12
N TRP A 56 4.51 2.69 6.22
CA TRP A 56 3.34 2.53 5.36
C TRP A 56 3.64 2.87 3.90
N MET A 57 4.42 3.93 3.68
CA MET A 57 4.79 4.32 2.31
C MET A 57 5.72 3.30 1.68
N ASN A 58 6.65 2.74 2.44
CA ASN A 58 7.57 1.71 1.93
C ASN A 58 6.81 0.42 1.63
N LEU A 59 5.85 0.06 2.47
CA LEU A 59 5.02 -1.12 2.25
C LEU A 59 4.24 -0.99 0.95
N GLN A 60 3.64 0.19 0.70
CA GLN A 60 2.91 0.45 -0.52
C GLN A 60 3.83 0.41 -1.74
N ARG A 61 5.01 1.02 -1.63
CA ARG A 61 6.00 1.04 -2.71
C ARG A 61 6.45 -0.37 -3.07
N HIS A 62 6.71 -1.19 -2.08
CA HIS A 62 7.11 -2.58 -2.29
C HIS A 62 6.01 -3.35 -3.02
N TYR A 63 4.78 -3.19 -2.59
CA TYR A 63 3.63 -3.83 -3.22
C TYR A 63 3.46 -3.37 -4.66
N ASP A 64 3.51 -2.06 -4.90
CA ASP A 64 3.37 -1.49 -6.25
C ASP A 64 4.45 -2.00 -7.18
N LEU A 65 5.68 -2.12 -6.68
CA LEU A 65 6.80 -2.60 -7.47
C LEU A 65 6.60 -4.07 -7.87
N GLU A 66 6.20 -4.92 -6.95
CA GLU A 66 5.96 -6.33 -7.25
C GLU A 66 4.85 -6.52 -8.26
N VAL A 67 3.74 -5.80 -8.10
CA VAL A 67 2.62 -5.87 -9.04
C VAL A 67 3.05 -5.43 -10.43
N LYS A 68 3.84 -4.35 -10.50
CA LYS A 68 4.32 -3.82 -11.79
C LYS A 68 5.29 -4.77 -12.46
N ILE A 69 6.18 -5.39 -11.70
CA ILE A 69 7.13 -6.37 -12.25
C ILE A 69 6.37 -7.51 -12.95
N GLU A 70 5.31 -8.01 -12.33
CA GLU A 70 4.49 -9.04 -12.95
C GLU A 70 3.77 -8.54 -14.20
N ALA A 71 3.24 -7.30 -14.12
CA ALA A 71 2.44 -6.74 -15.19
C ALA A 71 3.26 -6.43 -16.45
N ILE A 72 4.49 -5.94 -16.29
CA ILE A 72 5.28 -5.47 -17.41
C ILE A 72 6.60 -6.22 -17.59
N GLY A 73 6.75 -7.39 -16.92
CA GLY A 73 7.98 -8.16 -17.00
C GLY A 73 8.46 -8.44 -18.42
N SER A 74 7.52 -8.84 -19.30
CA SER A 74 7.85 -9.09 -20.71
C SER A 74 8.29 -7.83 -21.44
N ALA A 75 7.64 -6.72 -21.15
CA ALA A 75 8.01 -5.43 -21.77
C ALA A 75 9.35 -4.94 -21.26
N LEU A 76 9.67 -5.20 -19.99
CA LEU A 76 10.96 -4.82 -19.42
C LEU A 76 12.11 -5.54 -20.10
N ALA A 77 11.91 -6.78 -20.53
CA ALA A 77 12.93 -7.53 -21.25
C ALA A 77 13.33 -6.84 -22.56
N GLY A 78 12.42 -6.02 -23.12
CA GLY A 78 12.70 -5.26 -24.31
C GLY A 78 13.44 -3.94 -24.08
N VAL A 79 13.60 -3.55 -22.81
CA VAL A 79 14.33 -2.32 -22.48
C VAL A 79 15.81 -2.64 -22.34
N ALA A 80 16.61 -2.19 -23.29
CA ALA A 80 18.05 -2.41 -23.26
C ALA A 80 18.72 -1.41 -22.32
N PRO A 81 19.62 -1.90 -21.45
CA PRO A 81 20.38 -0.98 -20.59
C PRO A 81 21.27 -0.08 -21.44
N LEU A 82 21.45 1.16 -21.00
CA LEU A 82 22.40 2.06 -21.62
C LEU A 82 23.81 1.56 -21.28
N VAL A 83 24.57 1.22 -22.31
CA VAL A 83 25.95 0.76 -22.12
C VAL A 83 26.84 1.94 -21.83
N ARG A 84 27.55 1.89 -20.70
CA ARG A 84 28.52 2.91 -20.33
C ARG A 84 29.93 2.32 -20.44
N THR A 85 30.75 3.02 -21.11
CA THR A 85 32.15 2.65 -21.27
C THR A 85 33.04 3.54 -20.42
#